data_e5fe6b61a3bc97c9ae41a980304e2b22
#
_entry.id   e5fe6b61a3bc97c9ae41a980304e2b22
#
_cell.length_a   1.000
_cell.length_b   1.000
_cell.length_c   1.000
_cell.angle_alpha   90.00
_cell.angle_beta   90.00
_cell.angle_gamma   90.00
#
_symmetry.space_group_name_H-M   'P 1'
#
loop_
_entity.id
_entity.type
_entity.pdbx_description
1 polymer ?
#
loop_
_entity_poly.entity_id
_entity_poly.type
_entity_poly.pdbx_seq_one_letter_code
_entity_poly.pdbx_strand_id
1 'polypeptide(L)'
;TIIYMCAIFGTAGVANLKLIKEISKKQIFRGPDEQNFYVSEDNLVCLGNNRLSVIDKQNGKQPMFSSNKRFITVFNGCIYNFLEIKKYLKSKKINFSTNSDTEVVANAYMYFGDKTFNYFDGMWAIAIYDSQKKELLLSRDYVGQKPLFYCKNDNYYIFSSQLSGIMIDEKSSTKIS
;
A
#
# COMPACT_ATOMS: atom_id res chain seq x y z
N THR A 1 24.40 3.63 6.57
CA THR A 1 23.42 4.68 6.13
C THR A 1 22.02 4.13 6.29
N ILE A 2 21.23 4.66 7.23
CA ILE A 2 19.82 4.26 7.38
C ILE A 2 19.08 4.91 6.21
N ILE A 3 18.60 4.11 5.27
CA ILE A 3 17.78 4.60 4.17
C ILE A 3 16.33 4.68 4.69
N TYR A 4 15.89 5.88 4.99
CA TYR A 4 14.50 6.15 5.34
C TYR A 4 13.63 5.94 4.09
N MET A 5 12.59 5.14 4.21
CA MET A 5 11.58 4.87 3.18
C MET A 5 10.29 4.48 3.86
N CYS A 6 9.15 4.72 3.24
CA CYS A 6 7.88 4.20 3.74
C CYS A 6 7.92 2.68 3.96
N ALA A 7 7.03 2.18 4.80
CA ALA A 7 6.72 0.76 4.89
C ALA A 7 5.22 0.57 4.69
N ILE A 8 4.86 -0.49 3.96
CA ILE A 8 3.49 -0.96 3.82
C ILE A 8 3.38 -2.38 4.35
N PHE A 9 2.26 -2.70 4.96
CA PHE A 9 1.99 -4.02 5.52
C PHE A 9 0.49 -4.21 5.69
N GLY A 10 0.05 -5.46 5.82
CA GLY A 10 -1.36 -5.77 6.00
C GLY A 10 -1.66 -7.25 6.11
N THR A 11 -2.94 -7.55 6.39
CA THR A 11 -3.51 -8.90 6.34
C THR A 11 -4.72 -8.95 5.43
N ALA A 12 -4.98 -10.11 4.80
CA ALA A 12 -6.16 -10.37 3.98
C ALA A 12 -6.70 -11.79 4.24
N GLY A 13 -8.01 -11.92 4.29
CA GLY A 13 -8.75 -13.11 4.76
C GLY A 13 -9.28 -12.91 6.17
N VAL A 14 -8.45 -12.40 7.08
CA VAL A 14 -8.83 -11.97 8.43
C VAL A 14 -8.09 -10.69 8.78
N ALA A 15 -8.81 -9.65 9.15
CA ALA A 15 -8.21 -8.42 9.63
C ALA A 15 -7.59 -8.63 11.03
N ASN A 16 -6.32 -8.32 11.19
CA ASN A 16 -5.61 -8.44 12.47
C ASN A 16 -4.89 -7.14 12.82
N LEU A 17 -5.66 -6.18 13.34
CA LEU A 17 -5.12 -4.86 13.69
C LEU A 17 -4.04 -4.93 14.79
N LYS A 18 -4.12 -5.88 15.72
CA LYS A 18 -3.09 -6.06 16.76
C LYS A 18 -1.74 -6.41 16.12
N LEU A 19 -1.72 -7.44 15.28
CA LEU A 19 -0.52 -7.85 14.56
C LEU A 19 0.03 -6.70 13.69
N ILE A 20 -0.84 -6.00 12.97
CA ILE A 20 -0.44 -4.88 12.10
C ILE A 20 0.20 -3.74 12.90
N LYS A 21 -0.28 -3.43 14.10
CA LYS A 21 0.35 -2.45 14.99
C LYS A 21 1.73 -2.91 15.50
N GLU A 22 1.92 -4.20 15.75
CA GLU A 22 3.22 -4.76 16.13
C GLU A 22 4.22 -4.69 14.96
N ILE A 23 3.78 -5.01 13.74
CA ILE A 23 4.58 -4.85 12.52
C ILE A 23 4.98 -3.39 12.32
N SER A 24 4.05 -2.45 12.50
CA SER A 24 4.31 -1.02 12.42
C SER A 24 5.42 -0.59 13.39
N LYS A 25 5.32 -0.98 14.65
CA LYS A 25 6.35 -0.67 15.66
C LYS A 25 7.73 -1.21 15.27
N LYS A 26 7.80 -2.43 14.74
CA LYS A 26 9.05 -3.06 14.31
C LYS A 26 9.70 -2.34 13.13
N GLN A 27 8.90 -1.69 12.27
CA GLN A 27 9.34 -1.00 11.06
C GLN A 27 9.25 0.53 11.16
N ILE A 28 9.08 1.11 12.35
CA ILE A 28 8.87 2.54 12.53
C ILE A 28 10.03 3.38 11.97
N PHE A 29 11.24 2.86 12.02
CA PHE A 29 12.43 3.54 11.51
C PHE A 29 12.39 3.78 9.99
N ARG A 30 11.55 3.06 9.22
CA ARG A 30 11.39 3.29 7.79
C ARG A 30 10.61 4.56 7.51
N GLY A 31 9.50 4.76 8.23
CA GLY A 31 8.64 5.93 8.06
C GLY A 31 8.18 6.47 9.41
N PRO A 32 9.01 7.28 10.07
CA PRO A 32 8.75 7.71 11.44
C PRO A 32 7.69 8.81 11.57
N ASP A 33 7.31 9.47 10.46
CA ASP A 33 6.50 10.69 10.51
C ASP A 33 5.03 10.39 10.85
N GLU A 34 4.48 9.31 10.26
CA GLU A 34 3.08 8.94 10.48
C GLU A 34 2.90 7.41 10.44
N GLN A 35 2.01 6.92 11.32
CA GLN A 35 1.57 5.51 11.35
C GLN A 35 0.06 5.48 11.27
N ASN A 36 -0.49 4.99 10.19
CA ASN A 36 -1.94 4.93 9.97
C ASN A 36 -2.37 3.52 9.57
N PHE A 37 -3.61 3.21 9.89
CA PHE A 37 -4.21 1.89 9.72
C PHE A 37 -5.62 2.01 9.16
N TYR A 38 -6.01 1.03 8.38
CA TYR A 38 -7.38 0.84 7.88
C TYR A 38 -7.81 -0.60 8.16
N VAL A 39 -9.03 -0.77 8.62
CA VAL A 39 -9.69 -2.08 8.74
C VAL A 39 -10.94 -2.02 7.88
N SER A 40 -11.13 -3.01 7.02
CA SER A 40 -12.34 -3.10 6.19
C SER A 40 -13.58 -3.39 7.05
N GLU A 41 -14.74 -2.88 6.62
CA GLU A 41 -16.00 -3.02 7.34
C GLU A 41 -16.40 -4.49 7.57
N ASP A 42 -16.02 -5.37 6.65
CA ASP A 42 -16.25 -6.81 6.74
C ASP A 42 -15.19 -7.57 7.57
N ASN A 43 -14.23 -6.86 8.16
CA ASN A 43 -13.11 -7.42 8.89
C ASN A 43 -12.25 -8.44 8.12
N LEU A 44 -12.22 -8.38 6.81
CA LEU A 44 -11.40 -9.26 5.97
C LEU A 44 -9.99 -8.72 5.75
N VAL A 45 -9.83 -7.39 5.69
CA VAL A 45 -8.55 -6.75 5.35
C VAL A 45 -8.16 -5.72 6.38
N CYS A 46 -6.89 -5.74 6.77
CA CYS A 46 -6.26 -4.67 7.52
C CYS A 46 -5.03 -4.18 6.75
N LEU A 47 -4.96 -2.88 6.49
CA LEU A 47 -3.83 -2.22 5.83
C LEU A 47 -3.14 -1.27 6.79
N GLY A 48 -1.82 -1.19 6.73
CA GLY A 48 -1.01 -0.27 7.50
C GLY A 48 0.09 0.38 6.68
N ASN A 49 0.46 1.57 7.09
CA ASN A 49 1.55 2.32 6.50
C ASN A 49 2.35 3.05 7.59
N ASN A 50 3.68 2.94 7.51
CA ASN A 50 4.61 3.85 8.18
C ASN A 50 5.13 4.80 7.11
N ARG A 51 4.82 6.08 7.24
CA ARG A 51 5.08 7.08 6.21
C ARG A 51 6.32 7.90 6.52
N LEU A 52 7.16 8.07 5.51
CA LEU A 52 8.11 9.17 5.39
C LEU A 52 7.48 10.22 4.49
N SER A 53 7.20 11.40 5.03
CA SER A 53 6.42 12.45 4.37
C SER A 53 7.28 13.27 3.42
N VAL A 54 7.42 12.83 2.16
CA VAL A 54 8.20 13.51 1.12
C VAL A 54 7.30 14.32 0.19
N ILE A 55 6.27 13.70 -0.39
CA ILE A 55 5.32 14.32 -1.31
C ILE A 55 4.03 14.63 -0.55
N ASP A 56 3.52 15.87 -0.68
CA ASP A 56 2.33 16.40 0.00
C ASP A 56 2.28 16.02 1.49
N LYS A 57 3.17 16.65 2.26
CA LYS A 57 3.34 16.34 3.68
C LYS A 57 2.04 16.37 4.48
N GLN A 58 1.14 17.31 4.17
CA GLN A 58 -0.09 17.52 4.92
C GLN A 58 -1.23 16.58 4.51
N ASN A 59 -1.41 16.33 3.20
CA ASN A 59 -2.58 15.63 2.66
C ASN A 59 -2.27 14.25 2.09
N GLY A 60 -0.99 13.88 1.95
CA GLY A 60 -0.58 12.58 1.41
C GLY A 60 -0.69 11.41 2.39
N LYS A 61 -1.59 11.49 3.38
CA LYS A 61 -1.82 10.42 4.38
C LYS A 61 -2.28 9.14 3.71
N GLN A 62 -1.78 8.02 4.22
CA GLN A 62 -2.15 6.68 3.79
C GLN A 62 -2.74 5.90 4.99
N PRO A 63 -3.61 4.91 4.78
CA PRO A 63 -4.15 4.43 3.50
C PRO A 63 -4.99 5.48 2.77
N MET A 64 -4.84 5.55 1.43
CA MET A 64 -5.48 6.54 0.56
C MET A 64 -6.65 5.93 -0.19
N PHE A 65 -7.76 6.66 -0.26
CA PHE A 65 -8.94 6.23 -1.01
C PHE A 65 -8.93 6.79 -2.43
N SER A 66 -9.44 6.01 -3.39
CA SER A 66 -9.82 6.53 -4.70
C SER A 66 -10.97 7.52 -4.60
N SER A 67 -11.19 8.34 -5.63
CA SER A 67 -12.25 9.36 -5.65
C SER A 67 -13.66 8.79 -5.47
N ASN A 68 -13.92 7.53 -5.89
CA ASN A 68 -15.18 6.82 -5.65
C ASN A 68 -15.21 6.03 -4.33
N LYS A 69 -14.15 6.12 -3.49
CA LYS A 69 -13.97 5.46 -2.20
C LYS A 69 -13.99 3.92 -2.24
N ARG A 70 -14.00 3.31 -3.42
CA ARG A 70 -14.01 1.85 -3.57
C ARG A 70 -12.64 1.22 -3.31
N PHE A 71 -11.57 1.87 -3.78
CA PHE A 71 -10.21 1.34 -3.68
C PHE A 71 -9.45 2.02 -2.57
N ILE A 72 -8.88 1.21 -1.69
CA ILE A 72 -8.08 1.65 -0.55
C ILE A 72 -6.63 1.21 -0.79
N THR A 73 -5.70 2.17 -0.82
CA THR A 73 -4.33 1.97 -1.28
C THR A 73 -3.31 2.31 -0.19
N VAL A 74 -2.34 1.43 0.00
CA VAL A 74 -1.07 1.74 0.66
C VAL A 74 0.08 1.57 -0.33
N PHE A 75 1.02 2.50 -0.28
CA PHE A 75 2.07 2.65 -1.28
C PHE A 75 3.41 3.01 -0.64
N ASN A 76 4.45 2.30 -1.03
CA ASN A 76 5.84 2.60 -0.74
C ASN A 76 6.58 2.72 -2.07
N GLY A 77 6.89 3.94 -2.50
CA GLY A 77 7.53 4.15 -3.78
C GLY A 77 7.55 5.60 -4.23
N CYS A 78 7.78 5.78 -5.52
CA CYS A 78 7.66 7.05 -6.22
C CYS A 78 7.28 6.75 -7.68
N ILE A 79 6.17 7.31 -8.15
CA ILE A 79 5.76 7.25 -9.56
C ILE A 79 6.24 8.53 -10.23
N TYR A 80 7.28 8.46 -11.03
CA TYR A 80 7.97 9.64 -11.58
C TYR A 80 7.07 10.45 -12.51
N ASN A 81 6.23 9.78 -13.29
CA ASN A 81 5.29 10.40 -14.23
C ASN A 81 3.89 10.65 -13.64
N PHE A 82 3.74 10.71 -12.29
CA PHE A 82 2.44 10.85 -11.64
C PHE A 82 1.69 12.14 -12.05
N LEU A 83 2.39 13.22 -12.34
CA LEU A 83 1.76 14.48 -12.78
C LEU A 83 1.10 14.35 -14.16
N GLU A 84 1.72 13.61 -15.07
CA GLU A 84 1.17 13.34 -16.41
C GLU A 84 -0.08 12.47 -16.31
N ILE A 85 -0.02 11.39 -15.50
CA ILE A 85 -1.15 10.52 -15.22
C ILE A 85 -2.29 11.31 -14.56
N LYS A 86 -1.98 12.17 -13.58
CA LYS A 86 -2.96 13.03 -12.91
C LYS A 86 -3.65 13.95 -13.91
N LYS A 87 -2.88 14.59 -14.82
CA LYS A 87 -3.42 15.46 -15.87
C LYS A 87 -4.36 14.70 -16.80
N TYR A 88 -3.97 13.48 -17.22
CA TYR A 88 -4.82 12.62 -18.04
C TYR A 88 -6.12 12.25 -17.31
N LEU A 89 -6.05 11.80 -16.06
CA LEU A 89 -7.22 11.40 -15.28
C LEU A 89 -8.17 12.59 -15.02
N LYS A 90 -7.63 13.80 -14.80
CA LYS A 90 -8.43 15.03 -14.72
C LYS A 90 -9.18 15.32 -16.01
N SER A 91 -8.59 15.06 -17.20
CA SER A 91 -9.29 15.19 -18.49
C SER A 91 -10.46 14.20 -18.63
N LYS A 92 -10.44 13.11 -17.86
CA LYS A 92 -11.53 12.11 -17.74
C LYS A 92 -12.51 12.43 -16.60
N LYS A 93 -12.48 13.66 -16.06
CA LYS A 93 -13.37 14.18 -14.99
C LYS A 93 -13.16 13.47 -13.64
N ILE A 94 -11.99 12.88 -13.40
CA ILE A 94 -11.63 12.33 -12.08
C ILE A 94 -11.11 13.46 -11.20
N ASN A 95 -11.71 13.61 -10.03
CA ASN A 95 -11.35 14.63 -9.06
C ASN A 95 -10.16 14.15 -8.19
N PHE A 96 -9.35 15.12 -7.77
CA PHE A 96 -8.22 14.92 -6.88
C PHE A 96 -8.30 15.93 -5.73
N SER A 97 -8.08 15.46 -4.52
CA SER A 97 -8.10 16.25 -3.29
C SER A 97 -6.71 16.59 -2.77
N THR A 98 -5.69 15.86 -3.22
CA THR A 98 -4.31 16.01 -2.76
C THR A 98 -3.34 16.21 -3.94
N ASN A 99 -2.09 16.50 -3.64
CA ASN A 99 -0.99 16.49 -4.61
C ASN A 99 -0.09 15.25 -4.46
N SER A 100 -0.57 14.24 -3.74
CA SER A 100 0.16 12.99 -3.53
C SER A 100 0.11 12.09 -4.77
N ASP A 101 1.24 11.44 -5.08
CA ASP A 101 1.32 10.36 -6.05
C ASP A 101 0.49 9.13 -5.62
N THR A 102 0.31 8.92 -4.31
CA THR A 102 -0.55 7.84 -3.78
C THR A 102 -2.01 7.99 -4.24
N GLU A 103 -2.57 9.23 -4.26
CA GLU A 103 -3.91 9.46 -4.79
C GLU A 103 -3.98 9.17 -6.29
N VAL A 104 -2.89 9.47 -7.01
CA VAL A 104 -2.79 9.14 -8.44
C VAL A 104 -2.79 7.64 -8.64
N VAL A 105 -2.06 6.87 -7.82
CA VAL A 105 -2.08 5.39 -7.87
C VAL A 105 -3.50 4.85 -7.65
N ALA A 106 -4.19 5.31 -6.60
CA ALA A 106 -5.55 4.86 -6.28
C ALA A 106 -6.56 5.16 -7.41
N ASN A 107 -6.50 6.38 -7.95
CA ASN A 107 -7.40 6.81 -9.03
C ASN A 107 -7.03 6.22 -10.38
N ALA A 108 -5.75 5.97 -10.66
CA ALA A 108 -5.31 5.26 -11.87
C ALA A 108 -5.83 3.83 -11.87
N TYR A 109 -5.69 3.11 -10.74
CA TYR A 109 -6.24 1.77 -10.61
C TYR A 109 -7.77 1.73 -10.76
N MET A 110 -8.46 2.70 -10.19
CA MET A 110 -9.90 2.87 -10.37
C MET A 110 -10.29 3.01 -11.86
N TYR A 111 -9.48 3.71 -12.65
CA TYR A 111 -9.78 4.01 -14.05
C TYR A 111 -9.32 2.92 -15.02
N PHE A 112 -8.09 2.41 -14.86
CA PHE A 112 -7.46 1.48 -15.79
C PHE A 112 -7.52 0.00 -15.34
N GLY A 113 -7.89 -0.27 -14.08
CA GLY A 113 -7.78 -1.60 -13.48
C GLY A 113 -6.33 -2.10 -13.49
N ASP A 114 -6.13 -3.39 -13.75
CA ASP A 114 -4.80 -4.03 -13.74
C ASP A 114 -3.82 -3.45 -14.79
N LYS A 115 -4.34 -2.79 -15.82
CA LYS A 115 -3.50 -2.11 -16.83
C LYS A 115 -2.76 -0.89 -16.28
N THR A 116 -3.11 -0.43 -15.09
CA THR A 116 -2.50 0.74 -14.43
C THR A 116 -0.98 0.63 -14.39
N PHE A 117 -0.47 -0.54 -14.06
CA PHE A 117 0.97 -0.75 -13.87
C PHE A 117 1.78 -0.61 -15.17
N ASN A 118 1.15 -0.72 -16.34
CA ASN A 118 1.79 -0.49 -17.64
C ASN A 118 2.03 1.00 -17.92
N TYR A 119 1.37 1.89 -17.20
CA TYR A 119 1.49 3.34 -17.35
C TYR A 119 2.44 3.97 -16.36
N PHE A 120 2.88 3.21 -15.34
CA PHE A 120 3.75 3.74 -14.30
C PHE A 120 5.21 3.72 -14.75
N ASP A 121 5.86 4.87 -14.65
CA ASP A 121 7.31 5.01 -14.64
C ASP A 121 7.73 5.30 -13.20
N GLY A 122 8.54 4.41 -12.61
CA GLY A 122 8.92 4.57 -11.22
C GLY A 122 9.28 3.28 -10.50
N MET A 123 9.25 3.35 -9.19
CA MET A 123 9.54 2.25 -8.28
C MET A 123 8.42 2.13 -7.25
N TRP A 124 7.93 0.90 -7.02
CA TRP A 124 6.78 0.72 -6.13
C TRP A 124 6.69 -0.64 -5.44
N ALA A 125 6.13 -0.60 -4.25
CA ALA A 125 5.39 -1.68 -3.63
C ALA A 125 4.01 -1.12 -3.28
N ILE A 126 2.96 -1.73 -3.77
CA ILE A 126 1.58 -1.26 -3.70
C ILE A 126 0.70 -2.39 -3.18
N ALA A 127 -0.22 -2.05 -2.28
CA ALA A 127 -1.36 -2.90 -1.95
C ALA A 127 -2.65 -2.09 -2.16
N ILE A 128 -3.60 -2.66 -2.89
CA ILE A 128 -4.90 -2.05 -3.20
C ILE A 128 -6.01 -3.02 -2.79
N TYR A 129 -6.88 -2.59 -1.91
CA TYR A 129 -8.09 -3.32 -1.55
C TYR A 129 -9.29 -2.79 -2.33
N ASP A 130 -9.97 -3.67 -3.05
CA ASP A 130 -11.27 -3.41 -3.67
C ASP A 130 -12.38 -3.78 -2.68
N SER A 131 -13.02 -2.79 -2.08
CA SER A 131 -14.06 -2.99 -1.07
C SER A 131 -15.36 -3.62 -1.62
N GLN A 132 -15.59 -3.55 -2.92
CA GLN A 132 -16.77 -4.16 -3.56
C GLN A 132 -16.53 -5.63 -3.91
N LYS A 133 -15.36 -5.94 -4.50
CA LYS A 133 -15.00 -7.32 -4.85
C LYS A 133 -14.43 -8.10 -3.67
N LYS A 134 -14.02 -7.41 -2.59
CA LYS A 134 -13.33 -8.00 -1.43
C LYS A 134 -12.00 -8.67 -1.80
N GLU A 135 -11.30 -8.08 -2.74
CA GLU A 135 -10.04 -8.56 -3.27
C GLU A 135 -8.90 -7.64 -2.86
N LEU A 136 -7.77 -8.20 -2.44
CA LEU A 136 -6.52 -7.47 -2.19
C LEU A 136 -5.54 -7.78 -3.32
N LEU A 137 -5.13 -6.74 -4.04
CA LEU A 137 -4.06 -6.80 -5.03
C LEU A 137 -2.74 -6.35 -4.39
N LEU A 138 -1.67 -7.10 -4.65
CA LEU A 138 -0.30 -6.72 -4.35
C LEU A 138 0.47 -6.54 -5.67
N SER A 139 1.18 -5.43 -5.81
CA SER A 139 2.02 -5.14 -6.96
C SER A 139 3.39 -4.63 -6.54
N ARG A 140 4.41 -5.03 -7.28
CA ARG A 140 5.79 -4.61 -7.08
C ARG A 140 6.40 -4.21 -8.42
N ASP A 141 7.30 -3.21 -8.43
CA ASP A 141 8.01 -2.79 -9.64
C ASP A 141 8.85 -3.91 -10.27
N TYR A 142 9.11 -3.79 -11.57
CA TYR A 142 9.73 -4.84 -12.39
C TYR A 142 11.06 -5.38 -11.85
N VAL A 143 11.90 -4.50 -11.31
CA VAL A 143 13.21 -4.90 -10.78
C VAL A 143 13.20 -5.10 -9.27
N GLY A 144 12.06 -4.91 -8.64
CA GLY A 144 11.88 -5.08 -7.20
C GLY A 144 12.66 -4.07 -6.36
N GLN A 145 12.77 -2.82 -6.83
CA GLN A 145 13.46 -1.77 -6.08
C GLN A 145 12.80 -1.50 -4.72
N LYS A 146 11.47 -1.60 -4.66
CA LYS A 146 10.75 -1.52 -3.38
C LYS A 146 10.44 -2.91 -2.87
N PRO A 147 10.91 -3.27 -1.66
CA PRO A 147 10.69 -4.60 -1.12
C PRO A 147 9.21 -4.81 -0.78
N LEU A 148 8.72 -5.99 -1.15
CA LEU A 148 7.39 -6.49 -0.80
C LEU A 148 7.48 -8.00 -0.61
N PHE A 149 7.14 -8.46 0.57
CA PHE A 149 7.11 -9.86 0.96
C PHE A 149 5.68 -10.23 1.34
N TYR A 150 5.28 -11.46 1.10
CA TYR A 150 4.01 -11.99 1.59
C TYR A 150 4.15 -13.45 2.03
N CYS A 151 3.27 -13.87 2.92
CA CYS A 151 3.15 -15.24 3.39
C CYS A 151 1.68 -15.63 3.42
N LYS A 152 1.39 -16.86 3.03
CA LYS A 152 0.06 -17.46 3.17
C LYS A 152 0.07 -18.35 4.42
N ASN A 153 -0.82 -18.05 5.35
CA ASN A 153 -1.18 -18.92 6.46
C ASN A 153 -2.49 -19.65 6.14
N ASP A 154 -2.91 -20.58 7.00
CA ASP A 154 -4.10 -21.39 6.75
C ASP A 154 -5.36 -20.57 6.47
N ASN A 155 -5.53 -19.44 7.19
CA ASN A 155 -6.77 -18.65 7.15
C ASN A 155 -6.60 -17.24 6.59
N TYR A 156 -5.37 -16.76 6.37
CA TYR A 156 -5.13 -15.40 5.91
C TYR A 156 -3.76 -15.25 5.23
N TYR A 157 -3.64 -14.16 4.51
CA TYR A 157 -2.37 -13.68 3.97
C TYR A 157 -1.84 -12.54 4.83
N ILE A 158 -0.53 -12.48 4.98
CA ILE A 158 0.19 -11.35 5.56
C ILE A 158 1.18 -10.81 4.53
N PHE A 159 1.30 -9.51 4.41
CA PHE A 159 2.33 -8.88 3.59
C PHE A 159 3.04 -7.75 4.35
N SER A 160 4.27 -7.47 3.95
CA SER A 160 5.09 -6.44 4.57
C SER A 160 6.23 -5.99 3.66
N SER A 161 6.64 -4.74 3.82
CA SER A 161 7.87 -4.20 3.21
C SER A 161 9.15 -4.85 3.74
N GLN A 162 9.09 -5.57 4.87
CA GLN A 162 10.25 -6.28 5.44
C GLN A 162 9.86 -7.68 5.88
N LEU A 163 10.76 -8.63 5.65
CA LEU A 163 10.60 -10.01 6.09
C LEU A 163 10.41 -10.11 7.62
N SER A 164 11.14 -9.27 8.38
CA SER A 164 11.00 -9.20 9.84
C SER A 164 9.60 -8.82 10.32
N GLY A 165 8.80 -8.15 9.48
CA GLY A 165 7.39 -7.86 9.76
C GLY A 165 6.50 -9.10 9.66
N ILE A 166 6.77 -9.97 8.68
CA ILE A 166 6.06 -11.25 8.53
C ILE A 166 6.41 -12.21 9.67
N MET A 167 7.68 -12.23 10.08
CA MET A 167 8.18 -13.12 11.16
C MET A 167 7.64 -12.80 12.56
N ILE A 168 6.95 -11.67 12.74
CA ILE A 168 6.25 -11.36 14.01
C ILE A 168 5.06 -12.31 14.21
N ASP A 169 4.46 -12.76 13.12
CA ASP A 169 3.37 -13.71 13.18
C ASP A 169 3.90 -15.13 13.40
N GLU A 170 3.70 -15.67 14.60
CA GLU A 170 4.14 -17.01 15.01
C GLU A 170 3.56 -18.13 14.10
N LYS A 171 2.44 -17.86 13.42
CA LYS A 171 1.82 -18.78 12.47
C LYS A 171 2.47 -18.71 11.09
N SER A 172 3.32 -17.73 10.83
CA SER A 172 4.03 -17.62 9.55
C SER A 172 5.03 -18.75 9.41
N SER A 173 4.90 -19.52 8.34
CA SER A 173 5.87 -20.58 8.02
C SER A 173 7.26 -19.98 7.79
N THR A 174 8.24 -20.49 8.52
CA THR A 174 9.66 -20.15 8.30
C THR A 174 10.30 -20.96 7.15
N LYS A 175 9.53 -21.82 6.49
CA LYS A 175 10.00 -22.60 5.33
C LYS A 175 10.04 -21.69 4.11
N ILE A 176 11.24 -21.49 3.60
CA ILE A 176 11.46 -20.86 2.29
C ILE A 176 11.20 -21.93 1.23
N SER A 177 10.28 -21.65 0.31
CA SER A 177 10.03 -22.49 -0.87
C SER A 177 10.92 -22.09 -2.03
#